data_3c10814ec2f2df92364173d23877931d
#
_entry.id   3c10814ec2f2df92364173d23877931d
#
_cell.length_a   1.000
_cell.length_b   1.000
_cell.length_c   1.000
_cell.angle_alpha   90.00
_cell.angle_beta   90.00
_cell.angle_gamma   90.00
#
_symmetry.space_group_name_H-M   'P 1'
#
loop_
_entity.id
_entity.type
_entity.pdbx_description
1 polymer ?
#
loop_
_entity_poly.entity_id
_entity_poly.type
_entity_poly.pdbx_seq_one_letter_code
_entity_poly.pdbx_strand_id
1 'polypeptide(L)'
;MVSPPGARHYYIALTENATALRMTSPLTYKDAGVDIDAGNSLVERIKPLVAKTSRKEVLAGLGGFGGLFAIPPDRYREPVLVSGTDGVGTKLKLAKQLGRHDTIGVDLVAMCANDVLVQGAEPLFFLDYFACGRLDVDMATDVVAGIARGCEQAGAALIGGETAEMPDMYPDGEYDLAGFCVGAVERQELIDGSTIEAGDAIIGIASSGPHSNGYSLIRRVLELDKNCEIDGTPVAELLLEPTRIYVRPILALMTELKVKGVAHITGGGISENLPRALPANVHARVDINSWQQGPLFDWLARTGQIAIDEMRRTFNCGVGMTVVLGQADAASAVNILQQAGETAWLMGEIVAGAGEVDFR
;
A
#
# COMPACT_ATOMS: atom_id res chain seq x y z
N MET A 1 66.80 4.89 3.11
CA MET A 1 65.66 5.56 3.77
C MET A 1 65.18 6.61 2.80
N VAL A 2 64.07 6.35 2.12
CA VAL A 2 63.48 7.27 1.12
C VAL A 2 62.12 7.69 1.70
N SER A 3 61.97 8.98 1.93
CA SER A 3 60.72 9.59 2.39
C SER A 3 59.69 9.64 1.25
N PRO A 4 58.39 9.42 1.51
CA PRO A 4 57.35 9.54 0.49
C PRO A 4 56.96 11.02 0.25
N PRO A 5 56.52 11.35 -0.99
CA PRO A 5 56.22 12.73 -1.36
C PRO A 5 54.79 13.15 -0.96
N GLY A 6 54.73 14.33 -0.39
CA GLY A 6 53.74 15.41 -0.58
C GLY A 6 52.25 15.14 -0.47
N ALA A 7 51.68 15.34 0.74
CA ALA A 7 50.28 15.64 0.87
C ALA A 7 50.01 17.07 0.32
N ARG A 8 49.23 17.15 -0.76
CA ARG A 8 48.71 18.43 -1.27
C ARG A 8 47.54 18.86 -0.37
N HIS A 9 47.75 19.88 0.42
CA HIS A 9 46.70 20.62 1.06
C HIS A 9 45.93 21.42 0.00
N TYR A 10 44.69 21.02 -0.25
CA TYR A 10 43.74 21.87 -0.96
C TYR A 10 43.24 22.94 -0.01
N TYR A 11 43.83 24.12 -0.05
CA TYR A 11 43.22 25.34 0.50
C TYR A 11 42.12 25.76 -0.49
N ILE A 12 40.88 25.62 -0.10
CA ILE A 12 39.76 26.32 -0.75
C ILE A 12 39.96 27.80 -0.39
N ALA A 13 40.37 28.60 -1.35
CA ALA A 13 40.34 30.05 -1.23
C ALA A 13 38.87 30.47 -1.15
N LEU A 14 38.40 30.78 0.03
CA LEU A 14 37.15 31.53 0.22
C LEU A 14 37.41 32.94 -0.31
N THR A 15 36.89 33.21 -1.49
CA THR A 15 36.89 34.56 -2.06
C THR A 15 36.10 35.46 -1.12
N GLU A 16 36.76 36.45 -0.53
CA GLU A 16 36.16 37.57 0.21
C GLU A 16 35.26 38.37 -0.73
N ASN A 17 34.02 37.99 -0.91
CA ASN A 17 32.91 38.82 -1.36
C ASN A 17 31.59 38.28 -0.81
N ALA A 18 31.58 37.86 0.44
CA ALA A 18 30.35 37.74 1.19
C ALA A 18 29.97 39.14 1.66
N THR A 19 29.13 39.82 0.92
CA THR A 19 28.33 40.93 1.46
C THR A 19 27.59 40.32 2.65
N ALA A 20 28.10 40.61 3.85
CA ALA A 20 27.47 40.14 5.08
C ALA A 20 26.06 40.75 5.14
N LEU A 21 25.04 39.96 4.76
CA LEU A 21 23.65 40.23 5.10
C LEU A 21 23.63 40.30 6.63
N ARG A 22 23.67 41.54 7.17
CA ARG A 22 23.40 41.76 8.60
C ARG A 22 21.95 41.37 8.83
N MET A 23 21.76 40.17 9.35
CA MET A 23 20.46 39.74 9.82
C MET A 23 20.02 40.69 10.93
N THR A 24 18.86 41.29 10.76
CA THR A 24 18.31 42.30 11.69
C THR A 24 17.54 41.66 12.84
N SER A 25 17.33 40.32 12.79
CA SER A 25 16.68 39.53 13.84
C SER A 25 17.40 38.19 14.03
N PRO A 26 17.31 37.58 15.23
CA PRO A 26 17.79 36.20 15.45
C PRO A 26 17.08 35.22 14.50
N LEU A 27 17.83 34.25 14.00
CA LEU A 27 17.28 33.15 13.17
C LEU A 27 16.32 32.28 14.00
N THR A 28 15.19 31.93 13.41
CA THR A 28 14.22 30.99 13.98
C THR A 28 14.22 29.68 13.20
N TYR A 29 13.64 28.61 13.77
CA TYR A 29 13.47 27.34 13.07
C TYR A 29 12.53 27.48 11.85
N LYS A 30 11.56 28.39 11.94
CA LYS A 30 10.68 28.77 10.82
C LYS A 30 11.44 29.43 9.66
N ASP A 31 12.46 30.26 9.96
CA ASP A 31 13.33 30.83 8.93
C ASP A 31 14.19 29.75 8.24
N ALA A 32 14.41 28.62 8.91
CA ALA A 32 15.09 27.45 8.36
C ALA A 32 14.13 26.48 7.62
N GLY A 33 12.82 26.82 7.50
CA GLY A 33 11.84 26.07 6.73
C GLY A 33 11.00 25.06 7.53
N VAL A 34 11.10 25.05 8.88
CA VAL A 34 10.32 24.14 9.76
C VAL A 34 9.37 24.95 10.63
N ASP A 35 8.05 24.74 10.47
CA ASP A 35 7.01 25.49 11.19
C ASP A 35 6.34 24.62 12.28
N ILE A 36 6.81 24.71 13.51
CA ILE A 36 6.26 23.98 14.67
C ILE A 36 4.77 24.27 14.88
N ASP A 37 4.31 25.50 14.63
CA ASP A 37 2.90 25.86 14.81
C ASP A 37 2.01 25.20 13.77
N ALA A 38 2.50 25.05 12.53
CA ALA A 38 1.81 24.28 11.49
C ALA A 38 1.68 22.81 11.90
N GLY A 39 2.74 22.20 12.42
CA GLY A 39 2.71 20.83 12.94
C GLY A 39 1.69 20.65 14.07
N ASN A 40 1.68 21.55 15.05
CA ASN A 40 0.70 21.55 16.14
C ASN A 40 -0.74 21.70 15.61
N SER A 41 -0.95 22.58 14.63
CA SER A 41 -2.26 22.76 13.99
C SER A 41 -2.74 21.51 13.29
N LEU A 42 -1.86 20.81 12.58
CA LEU A 42 -2.17 19.52 11.95
C LEU A 42 -2.61 18.50 12.99
N VAL A 43 -1.85 18.34 14.09
CA VAL A 43 -2.19 17.40 15.16
C VAL A 43 -3.59 17.65 15.72
N GLU A 44 -3.97 18.91 15.97
CA GLU A 44 -5.32 19.23 16.46
C GLU A 44 -6.41 18.87 15.43
N ARG A 45 -6.16 19.09 14.14
CA ARG A 45 -7.12 18.78 13.08
C ARG A 45 -7.33 17.29 12.88
N ILE A 46 -6.29 16.47 13.04
CA ILE A 46 -6.38 15.02 12.80
C ILE A 46 -6.94 14.24 14.01
N LYS A 47 -6.90 14.77 15.22
CA LYS A 47 -7.45 14.10 16.42
C LYS A 47 -8.85 13.53 16.23
N PRO A 48 -9.85 14.28 15.70
CA PRO A 48 -11.20 13.74 15.49
C PRO A 48 -11.26 12.67 14.39
N LEU A 49 -10.34 12.69 13.44
CA LEU A 49 -10.25 11.67 12.39
C LEU A 49 -9.71 10.36 12.97
N VAL A 50 -8.62 10.45 13.72
CA VAL A 50 -8.01 9.30 14.41
C VAL A 50 -8.97 8.68 15.42
N ALA A 51 -9.73 9.48 16.15
CA ALA A 51 -10.72 8.99 17.11
C ALA A 51 -11.78 8.06 16.49
N LYS A 52 -12.11 8.21 15.20
CA LYS A 52 -13.06 7.32 14.50
C LYS A 52 -12.53 5.91 14.31
N THR A 53 -11.21 5.74 14.26
CA THR A 53 -10.56 4.44 14.10
C THR A 53 -10.33 3.74 15.45
N SER A 54 -10.71 4.37 16.58
CA SER A 54 -10.38 3.89 17.91
C SER A 54 -11.00 2.53 18.19
N ARG A 55 -10.22 1.67 18.84
CA ARG A 55 -10.61 0.35 19.32
C ARG A 55 -10.45 0.30 20.83
N LYS A 56 -11.15 -0.63 21.50
CA LYS A 56 -11.07 -0.81 22.96
C LYS A 56 -9.67 -1.17 23.47
N GLU A 57 -8.84 -1.72 22.57
CA GLU A 57 -7.47 -2.12 22.85
C GLU A 57 -6.46 -0.94 22.82
N VAL A 58 -6.87 0.22 22.32
CA VAL A 58 -6.03 1.43 22.34
C VAL A 58 -5.99 2.00 23.74
N LEU A 59 -4.79 2.07 24.34
CA LEU A 59 -4.61 2.48 25.74
C LEU A 59 -4.27 3.96 25.92
N ALA A 60 -3.85 4.65 24.85
CA ALA A 60 -3.50 6.08 24.88
C ALA A 60 -3.92 6.76 23.58
N GLY A 61 -4.28 8.03 23.66
CA GLY A 61 -4.52 8.88 22.49
C GLY A 61 -3.25 9.41 21.85
N LEU A 62 -3.39 10.22 20.78
CA LEU A 62 -2.29 10.90 20.11
C LEU A 62 -1.56 11.89 21.05
N GLY A 63 -0.24 12.03 20.85
CA GLY A 63 0.59 13.03 21.54
C GLY A 63 1.57 12.45 22.57
N GLY A 64 1.61 11.11 22.72
CA GLY A 64 2.65 10.41 23.47
C GLY A 64 3.87 10.08 22.58
N PHE A 65 4.96 9.59 23.19
CA PHE A 65 6.13 9.13 22.43
C PHE A 65 5.89 7.86 21.62
N GLY A 66 4.84 7.09 21.92
CA GLY A 66 4.49 5.88 21.20
C GLY A 66 3.02 5.52 21.36
N GLY A 67 2.48 4.82 20.39
CA GLY A 67 1.14 4.24 20.44
C GLY A 67 1.11 3.02 21.36
N LEU A 68 0.10 2.94 22.23
CA LEU A 68 -0.08 1.81 23.14
C LEU A 68 -1.31 1.01 22.73
N PHE A 69 -1.11 -0.28 22.47
CA PHE A 69 -2.16 -1.20 22.06
C PHE A 69 -2.07 -2.51 22.85
N ALA A 70 -3.17 -2.92 23.49
CA ALA A 70 -3.24 -4.18 24.23
C ALA A 70 -3.65 -5.31 23.29
N ILE A 71 -2.89 -6.40 23.28
CA ILE A 71 -3.33 -7.61 22.57
C ILE A 71 -4.53 -8.21 23.32
N PRO A 72 -5.69 -8.47 22.65
CA PRO A 72 -6.86 -9.00 23.31
C PRO A 72 -6.60 -10.42 23.87
N PRO A 73 -6.60 -10.61 25.19
CA PRO A 73 -6.24 -11.90 25.80
C PRO A 73 -7.30 -13.00 25.57
N ASP A 74 -8.54 -12.57 25.32
CA ASP A 74 -9.66 -13.49 25.10
C ASP A 74 -9.72 -13.99 23.63
N ARG A 75 -8.99 -13.35 22.74
CA ARG A 75 -9.02 -13.64 21.30
C ARG A 75 -7.90 -14.56 20.83
N TYR A 76 -6.74 -14.43 21.44
CA TYR A 76 -5.53 -15.20 21.07
C TYR A 76 -4.97 -15.92 22.30
N ARG A 77 -4.59 -17.18 22.10
CA ARG A 77 -3.89 -17.99 23.11
C ARG A 77 -2.38 -17.94 22.87
N GLU A 78 -1.98 -18.09 21.62
CA GLU A 78 -0.60 -18.01 21.14
C GLU A 78 -0.50 -17.02 19.99
N PRO A 79 -0.62 -15.70 20.23
CA PRO A 79 -0.62 -14.70 19.18
C PRO A 79 0.72 -14.66 18.43
N VAL A 80 0.67 -14.68 17.11
CA VAL A 80 1.78 -14.33 16.22
C VAL A 80 1.50 -12.94 15.68
N LEU A 81 2.44 -12.01 15.90
CA LEU A 81 2.36 -10.68 15.32
C LEU A 81 2.86 -10.73 13.87
N VAL A 82 2.10 -10.12 12.99
CA VAL A 82 2.43 -9.91 11.59
C VAL A 82 2.54 -8.41 11.35
N SER A 83 3.64 -7.97 10.74
CA SER A 83 3.84 -6.56 10.44
C SER A 83 4.19 -6.37 8.97
N GLY A 84 3.61 -5.35 8.35
CA GLY A 84 3.90 -4.92 6.99
C GLY A 84 4.21 -3.44 6.97
N THR A 85 5.12 -3.04 6.08
CA THR A 85 5.43 -1.65 5.80
C THR A 85 5.47 -1.43 4.30
N ASP A 86 4.86 -0.36 3.83
CA ASP A 86 4.84 0.01 2.43
C ASP A 86 4.64 1.53 2.28
N GLY A 87 4.78 2.02 1.05
CA GLY A 87 4.47 3.38 0.63
C GLY A 87 3.38 3.41 -0.44
N VAL A 88 3.14 4.60 -1.00
CA VAL A 88 2.23 4.77 -2.14
C VAL A 88 3.00 4.85 -3.47
N GLY A 89 4.24 5.27 -3.40
CA GLY A 89 5.10 5.42 -4.56
C GLY A 89 4.67 6.59 -5.47
N THR A 90 4.96 6.46 -6.78
CA THR A 90 4.81 7.58 -7.72
C THR A 90 3.37 7.92 -8.11
N LYS A 91 2.36 7.23 -7.57
CA LYS A 91 0.95 7.67 -7.61
C LYS A 91 0.79 9.04 -6.95
N LEU A 92 1.61 9.36 -5.93
CA LEU A 92 1.65 10.67 -5.27
C LEU A 92 1.88 11.82 -6.27
N LYS A 93 2.67 11.61 -7.32
CA LYS A 93 2.89 12.63 -8.35
C LYS A 93 1.61 12.94 -9.15
N LEU A 94 0.79 11.92 -9.40
CA LEU A 94 -0.50 12.10 -10.07
C LEU A 94 -1.49 12.81 -9.15
N ALA A 95 -1.55 12.43 -7.87
CA ALA A 95 -2.37 13.09 -6.86
C ALA A 95 -2.05 14.59 -6.77
N LYS A 96 -0.75 14.94 -6.72
CA LYS A 96 -0.28 16.33 -6.74
C LYS A 96 -0.71 17.06 -8.02
N GLN A 97 -0.53 16.43 -9.18
CA GLN A 97 -0.90 17.02 -10.49
C GLN A 97 -2.40 17.35 -10.58
N LEU A 98 -3.24 16.54 -9.96
CA LEU A 98 -4.70 16.70 -9.95
C LEU A 98 -5.22 17.49 -8.74
N GLY A 99 -4.35 17.83 -7.78
CA GLY A 99 -4.73 18.49 -6.53
C GLY A 99 -5.67 17.64 -5.65
N ARG A 100 -5.57 16.31 -5.74
CA ARG A 100 -6.44 15.36 -5.01
C ARG A 100 -5.61 14.46 -4.11
N HIS A 101 -5.70 14.70 -2.81
CA HIS A 101 -4.89 14.03 -1.79
C HIS A 101 -5.71 13.15 -0.84
N ASP A 102 -7.03 13.28 -0.89
CA ASP A 102 -7.96 12.63 0.05
C ASP A 102 -8.03 11.11 -0.07
N THR A 103 -7.68 10.51 -1.23
CA THR A 103 -7.73 9.06 -1.44
C THR A 103 -6.40 8.35 -1.16
N ILE A 104 -5.29 9.07 -1.24
CA ILE A 104 -3.93 8.51 -1.15
C ILE A 104 -3.65 7.80 0.17
N GLY A 105 -4.23 8.29 1.26
CA GLY A 105 -4.11 7.62 2.56
C GLY A 105 -4.77 6.24 2.60
N VAL A 106 -5.85 6.02 1.82
CA VAL A 106 -6.46 4.68 1.67
C VAL A 106 -5.50 3.74 0.97
N ASP A 107 -4.80 4.20 -0.10
CA ASP A 107 -3.77 3.42 -0.77
C ASP A 107 -2.68 2.96 0.22
N LEU A 108 -2.18 3.88 1.06
CA LEU A 108 -1.15 3.57 2.03
C LEU A 108 -1.57 2.45 3.00
N VAL A 109 -2.78 2.57 3.56
CA VAL A 109 -3.31 1.56 4.49
C VAL A 109 -3.55 0.23 3.77
N ALA A 110 -4.10 0.26 2.55
CA ALA A 110 -4.40 -0.93 1.78
C ALA A 110 -3.15 -1.75 1.47
N MET A 111 -2.07 -1.09 1.03
CA MET A 111 -0.81 -1.78 0.73
C MET A 111 -0.25 -2.52 1.95
N CYS A 112 -0.27 -1.89 3.14
CA CYS A 112 0.23 -2.50 4.36
C CYS A 112 -0.74 -3.54 4.95
N ALA A 113 -2.05 -3.22 5.02
CA ALA A 113 -3.04 -4.07 5.68
C ALA A 113 -3.34 -5.35 4.89
N ASN A 114 -3.35 -5.28 3.55
CA ASN A 114 -3.51 -6.45 2.71
C ASN A 114 -2.32 -7.42 2.86
N ASP A 115 -1.09 -6.91 3.00
CA ASP A 115 0.10 -7.75 3.21
C ASP A 115 0.11 -8.41 4.59
N VAL A 116 -0.47 -7.77 5.61
CA VAL A 116 -0.69 -8.38 6.92
C VAL A 116 -1.77 -9.47 6.82
N LEU A 117 -2.84 -9.20 6.10
CA LEU A 117 -3.98 -10.10 5.91
C LEU A 117 -3.60 -11.42 5.25
N VAL A 118 -2.69 -11.43 4.25
CA VAL A 118 -2.35 -12.64 3.49
C VAL A 118 -1.76 -13.75 4.36
N GLN A 119 -1.25 -13.41 5.55
CA GLN A 119 -0.78 -14.37 6.57
C GLN A 119 -1.92 -14.87 7.49
N GLY A 120 -3.19 -14.51 7.23
CA GLY A 120 -4.33 -14.80 8.09
C GLY A 120 -4.49 -13.85 9.27
N ALA A 121 -3.67 -12.80 9.36
CA ALA A 121 -3.68 -11.88 10.47
C ALA A 121 -4.74 -10.79 10.33
N GLU A 122 -5.44 -10.50 11.44
CA GLU A 122 -6.27 -9.31 11.55
C GLU A 122 -5.40 -8.08 11.78
N PRO A 123 -5.50 -7.03 10.95
CA PRO A 123 -4.88 -5.75 11.25
C PRO A 123 -5.38 -5.17 12.57
N LEU A 124 -4.47 -4.85 13.49
CA LEU A 124 -4.81 -4.31 14.81
C LEU A 124 -4.62 -2.81 14.87
N PHE A 125 -3.47 -2.33 14.44
CA PHE A 125 -3.17 -0.91 14.44
C PHE A 125 -2.25 -0.50 13.28
N PHE A 126 -2.26 0.79 13.02
CA PHE A 126 -1.53 1.44 11.95
C PHE A 126 -0.77 2.65 12.48
N LEU A 127 0.40 2.90 11.88
CA LEU A 127 1.23 4.09 12.07
C LEU A 127 1.61 4.62 10.68
N ASP A 128 1.70 5.94 10.53
CA ASP A 128 2.16 6.57 9.29
C ASP A 128 3.40 7.43 9.51
N TYR A 129 4.13 7.65 8.43
CA TYR A 129 5.20 8.63 8.33
C TYR A 129 4.92 9.52 7.12
N PHE A 130 4.67 10.80 7.40
CA PHE A 130 4.45 11.82 6.38
C PHE A 130 5.68 12.73 6.34
N ALA A 131 6.42 12.71 5.21
CA ALA A 131 7.60 13.53 4.99
C ALA A 131 7.35 14.53 3.86
N CYS A 132 7.68 15.80 4.07
CA CYS A 132 7.47 16.85 3.06
C CYS A 132 8.60 17.89 3.09
N GLY A 133 8.72 18.69 2.02
CA GLY A 133 9.64 19.82 2.01
C GLY A 133 9.15 20.94 2.91
N ARG A 134 7.88 21.30 2.78
CA ARG A 134 7.16 22.27 3.60
C ARG A 134 5.76 21.74 3.89
N LEU A 135 5.33 21.86 5.13
CA LEU A 135 4.02 21.37 5.56
C LEU A 135 2.89 22.28 5.05
N ASP A 136 2.04 21.72 4.20
CA ASP A 136 0.72 22.25 3.92
C ASP A 136 -0.29 21.51 4.80
N VAL A 137 -0.86 22.20 5.76
CA VAL A 137 -1.73 21.64 6.79
C VAL A 137 -3.04 21.10 6.19
N ASP A 138 -3.57 21.76 5.16
CA ASP A 138 -4.82 21.31 4.51
C ASP A 138 -4.58 20.02 3.72
N MET A 139 -3.54 19.98 2.90
CA MET A 139 -3.13 18.78 2.16
C MET A 139 -2.80 17.61 3.09
N ALA A 140 -2.02 17.84 4.15
CA ALA A 140 -1.69 16.80 5.12
C ALA A 140 -2.94 16.29 5.87
N THR A 141 -3.89 17.17 6.19
CA THR A 141 -5.18 16.78 6.78
C THR A 141 -5.96 15.87 5.86
N ASP A 142 -6.02 16.16 4.55
CA ASP A 142 -6.70 15.32 3.55
C ASP A 142 -6.05 13.94 3.44
N VAL A 143 -4.72 13.88 3.42
CA VAL A 143 -3.98 12.60 3.41
C VAL A 143 -4.29 11.78 4.66
N VAL A 144 -4.21 12.37 5.86
CA VAL A 144 -4.52 11.66 7.11
C VAL A 144 -5.98 11.27 7.20
N ALA A 145 -6.90 12.06 6.64
CA ALA A 145 -8.31 11.67 6.51
C ALA A 145 -8.47 10.40 5.65
N GLY A 146 -7.69 10.30 4.57
CA GLY A 146 -7.61 9.08 3.76
C GLY A 146 -7.07 7.89 4.55
N ILE A 147 -5.99 8.09 5.34
CA ILE A 147 -5.43 7.05 6.22
C ILE A 147 -6.47 6.58 7.23
N ALA A 148 -7.17 7.49 7.91
CA ALA A 148 -8.21 7.14 8.86
C ALA A 148 -9.34 6.32 8.20
N ARG A 149 -9.81 6.71 6.99
CA ARG A 149 -10.80 5.93 6.24
C ARG A 149 -10.29 4.53 5.88
N GLY A 150 -9.03 4.42 5.46
CA GLY A 150 -8.41 3.12 5.20
C GLY A 150 -8.35 2.24 6.45
N CYS A 151 -7.99 2.83 7.59
CA CYS A 151 -7.97 2.14 8.88
C CYS A 151 -9.38 1.68 9.30
N GLU A 152 -10.42 2.51 9.13
CA GLU A 152 -11.81 2.12 9.36
C GLU A 152 -12.23 0.93 8.50
N GLN A 153 -11.85 0.92 7.21
CA GLN A 153 -12.13 -0.20 6.28
C GLN A 153 -11.39 -1.47 6.70
N ALA A 154 -10.11 -1.34 7.07
CA ALA A 154 -9.29 -2.46 7.54
C ALA A 154 -9.66 -2.93 8.97
N GLY A 155 -10.42 -2.16 9.73
CA GLY A 155 -10.71 -2.43 11.13
C GLY A 155 -9.49 -2.22 12.05
N ALA A 156 -8.47 -1.51 11.59
CA ALA A 156 -7.27 -1.16 12.36
C ALA A 156 -7.43 0.19 13.07
N ALA A 157 -6.77 0.38 14.21
CA ALA A 157 -6.71 1.67 14.87
C ALA A 157 -5.49 2.48 14.37
N LEU A 158 -5.70 3.72 13.93
CA LEU A 158 -4.60 4.66 13.71
C LEU A 158 -4.17 5.18 15.08
N ILE A 159 -3.01 4.74 15.57
CA ILE A 159 -2.58 5.01 16.96
C ILE A 159 -1.45 6.02 17.08
N GLY A 160 -0.88 6.46 15.96
CA GLY A 160 0.20 7.43 15.92
C GLY A 160 0.77 7.56 14.54
N GLY A 161 1.82 8.35 14.45
CA GLY A 161 2.55 8.62 13.22
C GLY A 161 3.59 9.70 13.45
N GLU A 162 4.26 10.11 12.38
CA GLU A 162 5.24 11.19 12.38
C GLU A 162 4.99 12.11 11.19
N THR A 163 5.14 13.41 11.41
CA THR A 163 5.12 14.42 10.35
C THR A 163 6.45 15.16 10.36
N ALA A 164 7.23 15.05 9.29
CA ALA A 164 8.54 15.65 9.19
C ALA A 164 8.60 16.67 8.05
N GLU A 165 8.92 17.93 8.41
CA GLU A 165 9.36 18.93 7.43
C GLU A 165 10.85 18.78 7.19
N MET A 166 11.23 18.52 5.95
CA MET A 166 12.62 18.32 5.52
C MET A 166 12.93 19.22 4.32
N PRO A 167 13.17 20.54 4.57
CA PRO A 167 13.56 21.47 3.53
C PRO A 167 14.78 20.95 2.76
N ASP A 168 14.83 21.21 1.46
CA ASP A 168 15.87 20.76 0.54
C ASP A 168 15.93 19.24 0.25
N MET A 169 15.32 18.38 1.08
CA MET A 169 15.15 16.96 0.75
C MET A 169 13.96 16.72 -0.17
N TYR A 170 12.86 17.42 0.06
CA TYR A 170 11.68 17.41 -0.81
C TYR A 170 11.42 18.82 -1.34
N PRO A 171 11.10 18.98 -2.62
CA PRO A 171 10.61 20.24 -3.17
C PRO A 171 9.32 20.69 -2.49
N ASP A 172 9.05 22.00 -2.48
CA ASP A 172 7.80 22.54 -1.97
C ASP A 172 6.57 21.90 -2.64
N GLY A 173 5.59 21.53 -1.82
CA GLY A 173 4.38 20.85 -2.25
C GLY A 173 4.59 19.38 -2.66
N GLU A 174 5.75 18.80 -2.40
CA GLU A 174 5.99 17.36 -2.52
C GLU A 174 6.07 16.71 -1.15
N TYR A 175 5.58 15.47 -1.08
CA TYR A 175 5.61 14.66 0.12
C TYR A 175 5.81 13.19 -0.23
N ASP A 176 6.24 12.41 0.75
CA ASP A 176 6.32 10.97 0.70
C ASP A 176 5.60 10.36 1.90
N LEU A 177 5.13 9.12 1.75
CA LEU A 177 4.36 8.42 2.75
C LEU A 177 4.95 7.03 2.98
N ALA A 178 5.07 6.64 4.23
CA ALA A 178 5.29 5.27 4.63
C ALA A 178 4.26 4.86 5.69
N GLY A 179 3.75 3.65 5.58
CA GLY A 179 2.80 3.07 6.50
C GLY A 179 3.37 1.85 7.20
N PHE A 180 2.92 1.60 8.41
CA PHE A 180 3.26 0.43 9.22
C PHE A 180 1.97 -0.15 9.79
N CYS A 181 1.62 -1.34 9.33
CA CYS A 181 0.49 -2.10 9.85
C CYS A 181 1.00 -3.24 10.72
N VAL A 182 0.41 -3.40 11.88
CA VAL A 182 0.65 -4.55 12.75
C VAL A 182 -0.67 -5.27 12.98
N GLY A 183 -0.66 -6.56 12.72
CA GLY A 183 -1.77 -7.46 12.95
C GLY A 183 -1.39 -8.63 13.84
N ALA A 184 -2.37 -9.45 14.16
CA ALA A 184 -2.16 -10.69 14.90
C ALA A 184 -2.98 -11.82 14.31
N VAL A 185 -2.44 -13.03 14.41
CA VAL A 185 -3.12 -14.28 14.07
C VAL A 185 -2.83 -15.31 15.17
N GLU A 186 -3.80 -16.18 15.44
CA GLU A 186 -3.53 -17.35 16.29
C GLU A 186 -2.55 -18.27 15.59
N ARG A 187 -1.53 -18.77 16.30
CA ARG A 187 -0.44 -19.59 15.72
C ARG A 187 -0.94 -20.73 14.85
N GLN A 188 -2.04 -21.38 15.24
CA GLN A 188 -2.62 -22.52 14.50
C GLN A 188 -3.42 -22.10 13.26
N GLU A 189 -3.74 -20.81 13.12
CA GLU A 189 -4.50 -20.23 12.01
C GLU A 189 -3.60 -19.48 11.01
N LEU A 190 -2.27 -19.49 11.25
CA LEU A 190 -1.30 -18.85 10.35
C LEU A 190 -1.40 -19.46 8.94
N ILE A 191 -1.56 -18.61 7.95
CA ILE A 191 -1.56 -18.99 6.54
C ILE A 191 -0.14 -18.84 6.00
N ASP A 192 0.51 -19.97 5.73
CA ASP A 192 1.88 -20.06 5.20
C ASP A 192 1.97 -20.81 3.86
N GLY A 193 0.82 -21.22 3.30
CA GLY A 193 0.74 -21.98 2.06
C GLY A 193 1.13 -23.46 2.18
N SER A 194 1.63 -23.93 3.33
CA SER A 194 2.18 -25.30 3.50
C SER A 194 1.15 -26.40 3.26
N THR A 195 -0.13 -26.10 3.36
CA THR A 195 -1.23 -27.07 3.17
C THR A 195 -1.83 -27.04 1.76
N ILE A 196 -1.29 -26.21 0.86
CA ILE A 196 -1.73 -26.17 -0.55
C ILE A 196 -1.25 -27.45 -1.25
N GLU A 197 -2.17 -28.06 -2.01
CA GLU A 197 -1.92 -29.32 -2.71
C GLU A 197 -2.54 -29.30 -4.11
N ALA A 198 -2.07 -30.21 -4.97
CA ALA A 198 -2.65 -30.35 -6.30
C ALA A 198 -4.14 -30.73 -6.24
N GLY A 199 -4.98 -30.07 -7.00
CA GLY A 199 -6.42 -30.17 -6.98
C GLY A 199 -7.11 -29.06 -6.19
N ASP A 200 -6.38 -28.18 -5.50
CA ASP A 200 -6.96 -27.00 -4.87
C ASP A 200 -7.39 -25.95 -5.92
N ALA A 201 -8.42 -25.18 -5.59
CA ALA A 201 -8.93 -24.09 -6.40
C ALA A 201 -8.21 -22.77 -6.13
N ILE A 202 -8.09 -21.96 -7.16
CA ILE A 202 -7.63 -20.57 -7.07
C ILE A 202 -8.82 -19.66 -7.34
N ILE A 203 -9.19 -18.83 -6.35
CA ILE A 203 -10.22 -17.81 -6.49
C ILE A 203 -9.54 -16.46 -6.75
N GLY A 204 -9.95 -15.78 -7.83
CA GLY A 204 -9.56 -14.40 -8.09
C GLY A 204 -10.56 -13.42 -7.49
N ILE A 205 -10.07 -12.27 -7.00
CA ILE A 205 -10.87 -11.16 -6.51
C ILE A 205 -10.45 -9.90 -7.25
N ALA A 206 -11.44 -9.18 -7.78
CA ALA A 206 -11.19 -8.00 -8.62
C ALA A 206 -10.41 -6.90 -7.88
N SER A 207 -9.53 -6.24 -8.61
CA SER A 207 -8.94 -4.96 -8.19
C SER A 207 -9.88 -3.80 -8.50
N SER A 208 -9.66 -2.66 -7.84
CA SER A 208 -10.33 -1.38 -8.15
C SER A 208 -9.65 -0.61 -9.30
N GLY A 209 -8.51 -1.09 -9.77
CA GLY A 209 -7.67 -0.46 -10.76
C GLY A 209 -6.21 -0.92 -10.61
N PRO A 210 -5.22 -0.13 -11.02
CA PRO A 210 -3.80 -0.47 -10.87
C PRO A 210 -3.31 -0.53 -9.42
N HIS A 211 -4.16 -0.15 -8.47
CA HIS A 211 -3.83 0.03 -7.06
C HIS A 211 -2.72 1.08 -6.87
N SER A 212 -1.59 0.72 -6.26
CA SER A 212 -0.45 1.64 -6.09
C SER A 212 0.80 1.21 -6.87
N ASN A 213 0.63 0.36 -7.90
CA ASN A 213 1.74 -0.25 -8.62
C ASN A 213 1.82 0.23 -10.08
N GLY A 214 3.04 0.27 -10.63
CA GLY A 214 3.27 0.60 -12.04
C GLY A 214 3.13 2.08 -12.40
N TYR A 215 2.98 3.00 -11.45
CA TYR A 215 2.69 4.42 -11.72
C TYR A 215 3.79 5.17 -12.43
N SER A 216 5.02 4.72 -12.38
CA SER A 216 6.10 5.31 -13.21
C SER A 216 5.84 5.09 -14.70
N LEU A 217 5.34 3.90 -15.09
CA LEU A 217 4.94 3.58 -16.47
C LEU A 217 3.60 4.25 -16.81
N ILE A 218 2.59 4.15 -15.94
CA ILE A 218 1.27 4.77 -16.11
C ILE A 218 1.40 6.26 -16.43
N ARG A 219 2.21 7.00 -15.69
CA ARG A 219 2.40 8.44 -15.90
C ARG A 219 3.00 8.75 -17.28
N ARG A 220 3.91 7.91 -17.78
CA ARG A 220 4.43 8.06 -19.14
C ARG A 220 3.37 7.79 -20.20
N VAL A 221 2.52 6.78 -20.00
CA VAL A 221 1.40 6.49 -20.91
C VAL A 221 0.39 7.64 -20.89
N LEU A 222 0.08 8.19 -19.71
CA LEU A 222 -0.83 9.33 -19.57
C LEU A 222 -0.30 10.58 -20.30
N GLU A 223 1.03 10.78 -20.39
CA GLU A 223 1.62 11.86 -21.17
C GLU A 223 1.36 11.74 -22.69
N LEU A 224 1.15 10.51 -23.19
CA LEU A 224 0.85 10.26 -24.60
C LEU A 224 -0.62 10.56 -24.96
N ASP A 225 -1.53 10.48 -23.98
CA ASP A 225 -2.98 10.64 -24.20
C ASP A 225 -3.66 11.27 -22.96
N LYS A 226 -3.34 12.55 -22.71
CA LYS A 226 -3.74 13.27 -21.50
C LYS A 226 -5.25 13.52 -21.38
N ASN A 227 -5.97 13.54 -22.50
CA ASN A 227 -7.39 13.89 -22.55
C ASN A 227 -8.28 12.67 -22.76
N CYS A 228 -7.75 11.48 -22.61
CA CYS A 228 -8.54 10.27 -22.76
C CYS A 228 -9.58 10.14 -21.67
N GLU A 229 -10.76 9.71 -22.07
CA GLU A 229 -11.87 9.37 -21.18
C GLU A 229 -12.30 7.92 -21.43
N ILE A 230 -12.72 7.26 -20.38
CA ILE A 230 -13.34 5.95 -20.40
C ILE A 230 -14.73 6.11 -19.78
N ASP A 231 -15.77 5.80 -20.54
CA ASP A 231 -17.17 5.95 -20.15
C ASP A 231 -17.51 7.38 -19.62
N GLY A 232 -16.89 8.41 -20.24
CA GLY A 232 -17.09 9.81 -19.88
C GLY A 232 -16.32 10.28 -18.65
N THR A 233 -15.44 9.44 -18.08
CA THR A 233 -14.59 9.79 -16.96
C THR A 233 -13.14 9.95 -17.42
N PRO A 234 -12.46 11.07 -17.11
CA PRO A 234 -11.06 11.25 -17.43
C PRO A 234 -10.20 10.11 -16.87
N VAL A 235 -9.33 9.54 -17.69
CA VAL A 235 -8.45 8.43 -17.28
C VAL A 235 -7.59 8.82 -16.08
N ALA A 236 -7.14 10.07 -16.01
CA ALA A 236 -6.36 10.57 -14.88
C ALA A 236 -7.11 10.45 -13.54
N GLU A 237 -8.43 10.61 -13.54
CA GLU A 237 -9.27 10.42 -12.35
C GLU A 237 -9.45 8.95 -12.00
N LEU A 238 -9.69 8.09 -13.00
CA LEU A 238 -9.79 6.63 -12.81
C LEU A 238 -8.48 6.05 -12.23
N LEU A 239 -7.36 6.62 -12.60
CA LEU A 239 -6.05 6.24 -12.06
C LEU A 239 -5.84 6.66 -10.60
N LEU A 240 -6.66 7.53 -10.01
CA LEU A 240 -6.63 7.86 -8.59
C LEU A 240 -7.54 6.98 -7.74
N GLU A 241 -8.30 6.04 -8.36
CA GLU A 241 -9.11 5.10 -7.57
C GLU A 241 -8.22 4.40 -6.53
N PRO A 242 -8.64 4.40 -5.24
CA PRO A 242 -7.83 3.81 -4.18
C PRO A 242 -7.64 2.31 -4.34
N THR A 243 -6.52 1.83 -3.85
CA THR A 243 -6.27 0.40 -3.65
C THR A 243 -7.36 -0.21 -2.78
N ARG A 244 -7.93 -1.33 -3.24
CA ARG A 244 -8.97 -2.03 -2.51
C ARG A 244 -8.43 -2.68 -1.24
N ILE A 245 -9.17 -2.54 -0.13
CA ILE A 245 -8.87 -3.18 1.15
C ILE A 245 -9.71 -4.45 1.27
N TYR A 246 -9.05 -5.61 1.28
CA TYR A 246 -9.69 -6.94 1.28
C TYR A 246 -9.88 -7.54 2.67
N VAL A 247 -9.53 -6.79 3.73
CA VAL A 247 -9.45 -7.32 5.10
C VAL A 247 -10.76 -7.96 5.55
N ARG A 248 -11.86 -7.21 5.52
CA ARG A 248 -13.15 -7.72 6.02
C ARG A 248 -13.68 -8.92 5.25
N PRO A 249 -13.74 -8.91 3.90
CA PRO A 249 -14.25 -10.05 3.14
C PRO A 249 -13.39 -11.31 3.30
N ILE A 250 -12.06 -11.17 3.37
CA ILE A 250 -11.18 -12.33 3.56
C ILE A 250 -11.26 -12.88 4.99
N LEU A 251 -11.28 -12.04 6.01
CA LEU A 251 -11.49 -12.50 7.38
C LEU A 251 -12.86 -13.18 7.56
N ALA A 252 -13.91 -12.66 6.92
CA ALA A 252 -15.22 -13.32 6.93
C ALA A 252 -15.16 -14.69 6.22
N LEU A 253 -14.47 -14.81 5.08
CA LEU A 253 -14.25 -16.07 4.39
C LEU A 253 -13.54 -17.10 5.30
N MET A 254 -12.50 -16.65 6.02
CA MET A 254 -11.71 -17.51 6.92
C MET A 254 -12.50 -18.04 8.12
N THR A 255 -13.60 -17.36 8.53
CA THR A 255 -14.49 -17.90 9.59
C THR A 255 -15.35 -19.06 9.12
N GLU A 256 -15.61 -19.16 7.83
CA GLU A 256 -16.52 -20.15 7.25
C GLU A 256 -15.79 -21.30 6.55
N LEU A 257 -14.63 -21.03 5.96
CA LEU A 257 -13.90 -21.98 5.14
C LEU A 257 -12.41 -21.99 5.49
N LYS A 258 -11.78 -23.16 5.28
CA LYS A 258 -10.35 -23.32 5.45
C LYS A 258 -9.59 -22.72 4.25
N VAL A 259 -9.06 -21.53 4.39
CA VAL A 259 -8.15 -20.91 3.45
C VAL A 259 -6.75 -21.48 3.62
N LYS A 260 -6.12 -21.91 2.52
CA LYS A 260 -4.79 -22.53 2.52
C LYS A 260 -3.68 -21.56 2.11
N GLY A 261 -4.02 -20.55 1.29
CA GLY A 261 -3.10 -19.52 0.82
C GLY A 261 -3.83 -18.28 0.36
N VAL A 262 -3.19 -17.13 0.51
CA VAL A 262 -3.68 -15.84 -0.01
C VAL A 262 -2.49 -15.10 -0.61
N ALA A 263 -2.69 -14.42 -1.75
CA ALA A 263 -1.67 -13.56 -2.33
C ALA A 263 -2.24 -12.20 -2.73
N HIS A 264 -1.62 -11.13 -2.24
CA HIS A 264 -1.88 -9.75 -2.64
C HIS A 264 -1.15 -9.47 -3.96
N ILE A 265 -1.91 -9.11 -5.01
CA ILE A 265 -1.34 -8.92 -6.34
C ILE A 265 -0.91 -7.46 -6.51
N THR A 266 0.38 -7.24 -6.35
CA THR A 266 1.07 -5.94 -6.40
C THR A 266 2.02 -5.86 -7.60
N GLY A 267 3.10 -5.09 -7.53
CA GLY A 267 4.18 -5.11 -8.52
C GLY A 267 4.74 -6.53 -8.70
N GLY A 268 5.00 -6.94 -9.91
CA GLY A 268 5.27 -8.32 -10.27
C GLY A 268 4.05 -9.08 -10.79
N GLY A 269 2.82 -8.51 -10.62
CA GLY A 269 1.58 -9.10 -11.07
C GLY A 269 1.30 -10.48 -10.48
N ILE A 270 0.41 -11.24 -11.12
CA ILE A 270 0.09 -12.61 -10.70
C ILE A 270 1.34 -13.51 -10.75
N SER A 271 2.19 -13.29 -11.78
CA SER A 271 3.38 -14.12 -12.04
C SER A 271 4.37 -14.18 -10.90
N GLU A 272 4.57 -13.09 -10.15
CA GLU A 272 5.57 -13.02 -9.09
C GLU A 272 4.94 -13.06 -7.68
N ASN A 273 3.64 -12.70 -7.53
CA ASN A 273 3.01 -12.66 -6.22
C ASN A 273 2.32 -13.97 -5.84
N LEU A 274 1.60 -14.63 -6.74
CA LEU A 274 0.95 -15.91 -6.43
C LEU A 274 1.97 -17.00 -6.02
N PRO A 275 3.13 -17.16 -6.67
CA PRO A 275 4.15 -18.11 -6.25
C PRO A 275 4.64 -17.97 -4.81
N ARG A 276 4.60 -16.76 -4.25
CA ARG A 276 5.04 -16.51 -2.85
C ARG A 276 4.17 -17.22 -1.81
N ALA A 277 2.94 -17.57 -2.19
CA ALA A 277 2.02 -18.33 -1.34
C ALA A 277 2.10 -19.84 -1.59
N LEU A 278 2.85 -20.32 -2.59
CA LEU A 278 2.86 -21.71 -3.01
C LEU A 278 4.04 -22.48 -2.41
N PRO A 279 3.83 -23.74 -1.97
CA PRO A 279 4.96 -24.63 -1.67
C PRO A 279 5.65 -25.08 -2.98
N ALA A 280 6.92 -25.49 -2.87
CA ALA A 280 7.79 -25.74 -4.01
C ALA A 280 7.38 -26.93 -4.92
N ASN A 281 6.45 -27.78 -4.46
CA ASN A 281 6.03 -28.98 -5.16
C ASN A 281 4.70 -28.84 -5.92
N VAL A 282 4.14 -27.65 -5.98
CA VAL A 282 2.91 -27.35 -6.74
C VAL A 282 3.11 -26.17 -7.69
N HIS A 283 2.14 -25.95 -8.56
CA HIS A 283 2.16 -24.97 -9.64
C HIS A 283 0.76 -24.39 -9.82
N ALA A 284 0.63 -23.11 -10.00
CA ALA A 284 -0.65 -22.48 -10.27
C ALA A 284 -0.96 -22.49 -11.76
N ARG A 285 -2.09 -23.03 -12.14
CA ARG A 285 -2.63 -22.97 -13.51
C ARG A 285 -3.79 -21.99 -13.54
N VAL A 286 -3.58 -20.85 -14.19
CA VAL A 286 -4.50 -19.72 -14.26
C VAL A 286 -5.17 -19.66 -15.62
N ASP A 287 -6.51 -19.67 -15.64
CA ASP A 287 -7.32 -19.47 -16.85
C ASP A 287 -7.48 -17.95 -17.10
N ILE A 288 -6.75 -17.44 -18.10
CA ILE A 288 -6.79 -16.02 -18.49
C ILE A 288 -8.14 -15.58 -19.09
N ASN A 289 -9.01 -16.52 -19.48
CA ASN A 289 -10.33 -16.22 -20.01
C ASN A 289 -11.39 -16.15 -18.90
N SER A 290 -11.04 -16.48 -17.65
CA SER A 290 -11.97 -16.47 -16.52
C SER A 290 -12.37 -15.07 -16.06
N TRP A 291 -11.64 -14.03 -16.50
CA TRP A 291 -11.97 -12.62 -16.20
C TRP A 291 -11.60 -11.68 -17.35
N GLN A 292 -12.06 -10.45 -17.28
CA GLN A 292 -11.63 -9.36 -18.14
C GLN A 292 -10.87 -8.33 -17.32
N GLN A 293 -9.70 -7.93 -17.80
CA GLN A 293 -8.85 -6.96 -17.09
C GLN A 293 -9.46 -5.55 -16.96
N GLY A 294 -10.45 -5.24 -17.80
CA GLY A 294 -11.18 -3.98 -17.80
C GLY A 294 -10.55 -2.86 -18.65
N PRO A 295 -11.37 -1.84 -18.99
CA PRO A 295 -11.05 -0.86 -20.02
C PRO A 295 -9.83 0.01 -19.69
N LEU A 296 -9.50 0.21 -18.41
CA LEU A 296 -8.33 0.99 -18.00
C LEU A 296 -7.01 0.27 -18.35
N PHE A 297 -6.95 -1.04 -18.14
CA PHE A 297 -5.77 -1.84 -18.52
C PHE A 297 -5.68 -2.01 -20.04
N ASP A 298 -6.82 -2.10 -20.74
CA ASP A 298 -6.86 -2.12 -22.20
C ASP A 298 -6.35 -0.79 -22.79
N TRP A 299 -6.70 0.33 -22.17
CA TRP A 299 -6.16 1.65 -22.54
C TRP A 299 -4.65 1.71 -22.32
N LEU A 300 -4.15 1.27 -21.15
CA LEU A 300 -2.72 1.23 -20.84
C LEU A 300 -1.94 0.42 -21.89
N ALA A 301 -2.40 -0.80 -22.16
CA ALA A 301 -1.75 -1.70 -23.11
C ALA A 301 -1.71 -1.10 -24.53
N ARG A 302 -2.84 -0.57 -24.99
CA ARG A 302 -2.97 -0.01 -26.34
C ARG A 302 -2.19 1.30 -26.51
N THR A 303 -2.38 2.25 -25.60
CA THR A 303 -1.76 3.59 -25.69
C THR A 303 -0.27 3.53 -25.45
N GLY A 304 0.17 2.73 -24.48
CA GLY A 304 1.59 2.53 -24.19
C GLY A 304 2.28 1.52 -25.11
N GLN A 305 1.54 0.83 -25.99
CA GLN A 305 2.03 -0.30 -26.80
C GLN A 305 2.80 -1.32 -25.93
N ILE A 306 2.25 -1.59 -24.73
CA ILE A 306 2.90 -2.44 -23.73
C ILE A 306 2.65 -3.90 -24.11
N ALA A 307 3.71 -4.71 -24.22
CA ALA A 307 3.61 -6.13 -24.48
C ALA A 307 2.84 -6.85 -23.35
N ILE A 308 2.11 -7.92 -23.69
CA ILE A 308 1.26 -8.64 -22.72
C ILE A 308 2.05 -9.17 -21.52
N ASP A 309 3.27 -9.64 -21.75
CA ASP A 309 4.13 -10.14 -20.67
C ASP A 309 4.58 -9.02 -19.72
N GLU A 310 4.84 -7.81 -20.25
CA GLU A 310 5.15 -6.64 -19.44
C GLU A 310 3.91 -6.13 -18.69
N MET A 311 2.72 -6.18 -19.31
CA MET A 311 1.46 -5.89 -18.61
C MET A 311 1.28 -6.80 -17.39
N ARG A 312 1.43 -8.11 -17.58
CA ARG A 312 1.27 -9.14 -16.54
C ARG A 312 2.35 -9.07 -15.44
N ARG A 313 3.53 -8.54 -15.77
CA ARG A 313 4.63 -8.37 -14.82
C ARG A 313 4.53 -7.07 -14.04
N THR A 314 4.02 -6.00 -14.66
CA THR A 314 3.97 -4.66 -14.03
C THR A 314 2.68 -4.46 -13.23
N PHE A 315 1.55 -5.00 -13.74
CA PHE A 315 0.21 -4.70 -13.23
C PHE A 315 -0.52 -5.94 -12.71
N ASN A 316 -1.52 -5.69 -11.88
CA ASN A 316 -2.44 -6.72 -11.40
C ASN A 316 -3.45 -7.19 -12.48
N CYS A 317 -3.57 -6.47 -13.59
CA CYS A 317 -4.46 -6.77 -14.73
C CYS A 317 -5.90 -7.12 -14.31
N GLY A 318 -6.44 -6.41 -13.32
CA GLY A 318 -7.81 -6.58 -12.82
C GLY A 318 -7.97 -7.57 -11.67
N VAL A 319 -6.90 -8.23 -11.22
CA VAL A 319 -6.91 -9.17 -10.08
C VAL A 319 -6.13 -8.58 -8.93
N GLY A 320 -6.80 -8.17 -7.85
CA GLY A 320 -6.11 -7.53 -6.72
C GLY A 320 -5.71 -8.50 -5.61
N MET A 321 -6.44 -9.61 -5.48
CA MET A 321 -6.17 -10.64 -4.46
C MET A 321 -6.48 -12.02 -5.03
N THR A 322 -5.74 -13.04 -4.60
CA THR A 322 -6.07 -14.44 -4.88
C THR A 322 -6.16 -15.23 -3.58
N VAL A 323 -7.06 -16.21 -3.57
CA VAL A 323 -7.26 -17.14 -2.45
C VAL A 323 -7.15 -18.57 -2.95
N VAL A 324 -6.40 -19.41 -2.24
CA VAL A 324 -6.28 -20.84 -2.50
C VAL A 324 -6.98 -21.63 -1.40
N LEU A 325 -7.85 -22.58 -1.81
CA LEU A 325 -8.63 -23.43 -0.90
C LEU A 325 -9.01 -24.73 -1.58
N GLY A 326 -9.60 -25.67 -0.84
CA GLY A 326 -10.03 -26.94 -1.39
C GLY A 326 -11.07 -26.78 -2.51
N GLN A 327 -10.96 -27.55 -3.61
CA GLN A 327 -11.85 -27.47 -4.76
C GLN A 327 -13.34 -27.60 -4.38
N ALA A 328 -13.65 -28.40 -3.38
CA ALA A 328 -15.04 -28.59 -2.93
C ALA A 328 -15.67 -27.31 -2.36
N ASP A 329 -14.85 -26.40 -1.85
CA ASP A 329 -15.27 -25.14 -1.22
C ASP A 329 -15.29 -23.97 -2.19
N ALA A 330 -14.81 -24.13 -3.42
CA ALA A 330 -14.63 -23.04 -4.40
C ALA A 330 -15.92 -22.25 -4.66
N ALA A 331 -17.04 -22.93 -4.90
CA ALA A 331 -18.32 -22.27 -5.15
C ALA A 331 -18.84 -21.50 -3.92
N SER A 332 -18.66 -22.08 -2.73
CA SER A 332 -19.02 -21.41 -1.46
C SER A 332 -18.17 -20.18 -1.22
N ALA A 333 -16.86 -20.27 -1.47
CA ALA A 333 -15.93 -19.15 -1.33
C ALA A 333 -16.33 -17.97 -2.24
N VAL A 334 -16.61 -18.24 -3.52
CA VAL A 334 -17.10 -17.22 -4.45
C VAL A 334 -18.38 -16.56 -3.92
N ASN A 335 -19.35 -17.35 -3.46
CA ASN A 335 -20.61 -16.82 -2.93
C ASN A 335 -20.41 -15.95 -1.69
N ILE A 336 -19.58 -16.37 -0.72
CA ILE A 336 -19.29 -15.61 0.49
C ILE A 336 -18.64 -14.27 0.12
N LEU A 337 -17.64 -14.27 -0.75
CA LEU A 337 -16.97 -13.06 -1.20
C LEU A 337 -17.94 -12.12 -1.95
N GLN A 338 -18.81 -12.64 -2.81
CA GLN A 338 -19.82 -11.84 -3.50
C GLN A 338 -20.86 -11.24 -2.54
N GLN A 339 -21.28 -11.98 -1.53
CA GLN A 339 -22.17 -11.46 -0.47
C GLN A 339 -21.50 -10.37 0.37
N ALA A 340 -20.17 -10.45 0.51
CA ALA A 340 -19.37 -9.40 1.16
C ALA A 340 -19.11 -8.17 0.25
N GLY A 341 -19.66 -8.15 -0.98
CA GLY A 341 -19.54 -7.04 -1.93
C GLY A 341 -18.33 -7.10 -2.85
N GLU A 342 -17.64 -8.26 -2.91
CA GLU A 342 -16.52 -8.46 -3.81
C GLU A 342 -16.96 -9.02 -5.16
N THR A 343 -16.23 -8.68 -6.23
CA THR A 343 -16.31 -9.43 -7.50
C THR A 343 -15.28 -10.54 -7.41
N ALA A 344 -15.75 -11.78 -7.28
CA ALA A 344 -14.90 -12.95 -7.13
C ALA A 344 -15.34 -14.07 -8.11
N TRP A 345 -14.38 -14.88 -8.55
CA TRP A 345 -14.60 -15.98 -9.50
C TRP A 345 -13.57 -17.11 -9.34
N LEU A 346 -13.90 -18.30 -9.82
CA LEU A 346 -12.92 -19.38 -9.97
C LEU A 346 -11.92 -18.99 -11.08
N MET A 347 -10.67 -18.76 -10.72
CA MET A 347 -9.64 -18.26 -11.61
C MET A 347 -8.72 -19.38 -12.16
N GLY A 348 -8.65 -20.51 -11.46
CA GLY A 348 -7.75 -21.57 -11.83
C GLY A 348 -7.67 -22.68 -10.80
N GLU A 349 -6.65 -23.50 -10.93
CA GLU A 349 -6.41 -24.67 -10.09
C GLU A 349 -4.92 -24.81 -9.74
N ILE A 350 -4.65 -25.50 -8.65
CA ILE A 350 -3.31 -25.92 -8.28
C ILE A 350 -3.03 -27.30 -8.87
N VAL A 351 -1.87 -27.46 -9.48
CA VAL A 351 -1.40 -28.73 -10.05
C VAL A 351 -0.03 -29.10 -9.50
N ALA A 352 0.42 -30.34 -9.70
CA ALA A 352 1.79 -30.71 -9.38
C ALA A 352 2.77 -29.92 -10.26
N GLY A 353 3.84 -29.38 -9.66
CA GLY A 353 4.79 -28.54 -10.38
C GLY A 353 5.91 -28.00 -9.49
N ALA A 354 6.47 -26.85 -9.87
CA ALA A 354 7.71 -26.32 -9.30
C ALA A 354 7.56 -24.86 -8.78
N GLY A 355 6.41 -24.51 -8.21
CA GLY A 355 6.21 -23.19 -7.58
C GLY A 355 6.02 -22.02 -8.56
N GLU A 356 5.61 -22.27 -9.80
CA GLU A 356 5.45 -21.25 -10.84
C GLU A 356 3.97 -20.99 -11.17
N VAL A 357 3.71 -20.07 -12.11
CA VAL A 357 2.38 -19.79 -12.66
C VAL A 357 2.37 -20.07 -14.16
N ASP A 358 1.41 -20.87 -14.59
CA ASP A 358 1.10 -21.18 -16.01
C ASP A 358 -0.22 -20.48 -16.40
N PHE A 359 -0.17 -19.63 -17.43
CA PHE A 359 -1.33 -18.93 -17.96
C PHE A 359 -1.90 -19.68 -19.17
N ARG A 360 -3.18 -20.02 -19.15
CA ARG A 360 -3.87 -20.77 -20.22
C ARG A 360 -5.13 -20.09 -20.73
#